data_c6a520ed4a42985d0f1a1e59927280e1
#
_entry.id   c6a520ed4a42985d0f1a1e59927280e1
#
_cell.length_a   1.000
_cell.length_b   1.000
_cell.length_c   1.000
_cell.angle_alpha   90.00
_cell.angle_beta   90.00
_cell.angle_gamma   90.00
#
_symmetry.space_group_name_H-M   'P 1'
#
loop_
_entity.id
_entity.type
_entity.pdbx_description
1 polymer ?
#
loop_
_entity_poly.entity_id
_entity_poly.type
_entity_poly.pdbx_seq_one_letter_code
_entity_poly.pdbx_strand_id
1 'polypeptide(L)'
;MHQEVVIDSPDPRNIPGEILARGVNVMTGYFKNPEATAQTLDADGWYHSGDLGLMDEAGNVFIKGRSKNMLLGANGQNIYPEEIEDKLNSLPYVVESVVVQRGEKLYGLVFPDYDEISKAGMSDEDLNKLMEENRQQLNQVVPPYSKVVAFELVKEEFEKTPKKSIKRFMYK
;
A
#
# COMPACT_ATOMS: atom_id res chain seq x y z
N MET A 1 32.11 -1.10 1.80
CA MET A 1 31.12 -0.55 0.84
C MET A 1 30.17 0.29 1.67
N HIS A 2 30.08 1.59 1.44
CA HIS A 2 29.23 2.45 2.27
C HIS A 2 27.92 2.67 1.51
N GLN A 3 26.83 2.21 2.08
CA GLN A 3 25.48 2.51 1.65
C GLN A 3 24.85 3.36 2.75
N GLU A 4 24.17 4.41 2.36
CA GLU A 4 23.48 5.33 3.25
C GLU A 4 22.00 5.29 2.90
N VAL A 5 21.16 5.19 3.91
CA VAL A 5 19.70 5.25 3.79
C VAL A 5 19.19 6.24 4.81
N VAL A 6 18.32 7.14 4.37
CA VAL A 6 17.69 8.14 5.24
C VAL A 6 16.18 8.23 4.95
N ILE A 7 15.45 8.72 5.91
CA ILE A 7 14.05 9.10 5.72
C ILE A 7 13.98 10.62 5.65
N ASP A 8 13.50 11.15 4.54
CA ASP A 8 13.29 12.59 4.35
C ASP A 8 12.07 13.05 5.14
N SER A 9 12.30 13.31 6.41
CA SER A 9 11.29 13.69 7.40
C SER A 9 11.89 14.56 8.49
N PRO A 10 11.15 15.52 9.05
CA PRO A 10 11.58 16.29 10.21
C PRO A 10 11.69 15.43 11.48
N ASP A 11 10.98 14.31 11.54
CA ASP A 11 11.08 13.32 12.63
C ASP A 11 10.93 11.90 12.03
N PRO A 12 12.03 11.29 11.56
CA PRO A 12 12.02 9.99 10.90
C PRO A 12 11.44 8.84 11.73
N ARG A 13 11.33 8.99 13.04
CA ARG A 13 10.78 7.96 13.93
C ARG A 13 9.28 7.98 14.01
N ASN A 14 8.66 9.15 13.91
CA ASN A 14 7.23 9.34 14.16
C ASN A 14 6.47 9.86 12.94
N ILE A 15 7.15 10.54 12.03
CA ILE A 15 6.56 11.12 10.82
C ILE A 15 7.14 10.42 9.60
N PRO A 16 6.34 9.65 8.84
CA PRO A 16 6.81 9.02 7.62
C PRO A 16 7.30 10.04 6.59
N GLY A 17 8.44 9.75 5.98
CA GLY A 17 9.03 10.52 4.88
C GLY A 17 9.48 9.61 3.76
N GLU A 18 9.94 10.18 2.65
CA GLU A 18 10.47 9.41 1.54
C GLU A 18 11.75 8.69 1.95
N ILE A 19 11.87 7.43 1.56
CA ILE A 19 13.08 6.63 1.76
C ILE A 19 14.07 7.00 0.66
N LEU A 20 15.19 7.62 1.06
CA LEU A 20 16.29 7.98 0.17
C LEU A 20 17.46 7.04 0.38
N ALA A 21 18.14 6.69 -0.71
CA ALA A 21 19.33 5.83 -0.65
C ALA A 21 20.48 6.42 -1.47
N ARG A 22 21.71 6.31 -0.95
CA ARG A 22 22.94 6.74 -1.64
C ARG A 22 24.03 5.72 -1.44
N GLY A 23 24.84 5.46 -2.46
CA GLY A 23 25.97 4.54 -2.38
C GLY A 23 26.35 3.93 -3.72
N VAL A 24 27.40 3.11 -3.70
CA VAL A 24 27.98 2.49 -4.90
C VAL A 24 27.07 1.47 -5.59
N ASN A 25 26.02 1.03 -4.92
CA ASN A 25 25.02 0.12 -5.44
C ASN A 25 23.78 0.82 -6.03
N VAL A 26 23.71 2.15 -5.92
CA VAL A 26 22.67 2.93 -6.59
C VAL A 26 22.99 2.99 -8.09
N MET A 27 21.95 2.86 -8.91
CA MET A 27 22.09 2.92 -10.37
C MET A 27 22.67 4.28 -10.82
N THR A 28 23.32 4.28 -11.97
CA THR A 28 23.79 5.52 -12.60
C THR A 28 22.69 6.24 -13.41
N GLY A 29 21.56 5.56 -13.66
CA GLY A 29 20.39 6.11 -14.35
C GLY A 29 19.61 5.06 -15.12
N TYR A 30 18.47 5.47 -15.65
CA TYR A 30 17.65 4.65 -16.55
C TYR A 30 18.19 4.69 -17.96
N PHE A 31 18.34 3.51 -18.58
CA PHE A 31 18.88 3.39 -19.93
C PHE A 31 18.03 4.18 -20.96
N LYS A 32 18.67 5.09 -21.67
CA LYS A 32 18.05 5.97 -22.69
C LYS A 32 16.82 6.77 -22.18
N ASN A 33 16.75 7.03 -20.87
CA ASN A 33 15.67 7.81 -20.28
C ASN A 33 16.21 8.84 -19.26
N PRO A 34 16.80 9.95 -19.75
CA PRO A 34 17.38 10.97 -18.89
C PRO A 34 16.33 11.69 -18.03
N GLU A 35 15.10 11.82 -18.52
CA GLU A 35 14.01 12.45 -17.78
C GLU A 35 13.64 11.63 -16.53
N ALA A 36 13.41 10.32 -16.67
CA ALA A 36 13.16 9.45 -15.53
C ALA A 36 14.36 9.40 -14.58
N THR A 37 15.58 9.48 -15.11
CA THR A 37 16.80 9.56 -14.28
C THR A 37 16.80 10.81 -13.42
N ALA A 38 16.55 11.98 -14.00
CA ALA A 38 16.53 13.26 -13.30
C ALA A 38 15.39 13.36 -12.26
N GLN A 39 14.29 12.63 -12.45
CA GLN A 39 13.20 12.53 -11.47
C GLN A 39 13.51 11.63 -10.29
N THR A 40 14.53 10.77 -10.41
CA THR A 40 14.80 9.69 -9.45
C THR A 40 16.15 9.81 -8.76
N LEU A 41 17.12 10.45 -9.43
CA LEU A 41 18.46 10.73 -8.89
C LEU A 41 18.65 12.23 -8.84
N ASP A 42 18.96 12.74 -7.64
CA ASP A 42 19.28 14.15 -7.48
C ASP A 42 20.78 14.44 -7.74
N ALA A 43 21.15 15.74 -7.68
CA ALA A 43 22.50 16.21 -7.95
C ALA A 43 23.52 15.75 -6.87
N ASP A 44 23.07 15.40 -5.67
CA ASP A 44 23.89 14.93 -4.55
C ASP A 44 24.04 13.40 -4.53
N GLY A 45 23.45 12.71 -5.52
CA GLY A 45 23.53 11.28 -5.71
C GLY A 45 22.54 10.47 -4.86
N TRP A 46 21.50 11.11 -4.33
CA TRP A 46 20.43 10.40 -3.66
C TRP A 46 19.44 9.82 -4.67
N TYR A 47 19.09 8.58 -4.43
CA TYR A 47 18.02 7.87 -5.11
C TYR A 47 16.71 8.07 -4.36
N HIS A 48 15.73 8.69 -5.02
CA HIS A 48 14.36 8.88 -4.55
C HIS A 48 13.55 7.63 -4.86
N SER A 49 13.23 6.84 -3.82
CA SER A 49 12.58 5.54 -4.01
C SER A 49 11.09 5.66 -4.40
N GLY A 50 10.45 6.76 -4.03
CA GLY A 50 9.00 6.93 -4.07
C GLY A 50 8.26 6.12 -3.02
N ASP A 51 8.99 5.44 -2.12
CA ASP A 51 8.43 4.72 -0.98
C ASP A 51 8.51 5.59 0.28
N LEU A 52 7.46 5.56 1.10
CA LEU A 52 7.40 6.25 2.38
C LEU A 52 7.71 5.27 3.52
N GLY A 53 8.42 5.73 4.52
CA GLY A 53 8.79 4.91 5.66
C GLY A 53 9.13 5.68 6.92
N LEU A 54 9.39 4.94 7.98
CA LEU A 54 9.95 5.38 9.26
C LEU A 54 11.29 4.68 9.47
N MET A 55 12.12 5.24 10.34
CA MET A 55 13.38 4.61 10.75
C MET A 55 13.52 4.68 12.28
N ASP A 56 13.78 3.54 12.92
CA ASP A 56 13.99 3.48 14.35
C ASP A 56 15.43 3.88 14.75
N GLU A 57 15.70 3.89 16.06
CA GLU A 57 17.04 4.21 16.60
C GLU A 57 18.13 3.21 16.21
N ALA A 58 17.75 1.99 15.89
CA ALA A 58 18.65 0.94 15.45
C ALA A 58 18.94 1.00 13.94
N GLY A 59 18.27 1.92 13.20
CA GLY A 59 18.41 2.06 11.76
C GLY A 59 17.54 1.07 10.96
N ASN A 60 16.55 0.42 11.60
CA ASN A 60 15.60 -0.40 10.87
C ASN A 60 14.58 0.47 10.16
N VAL A 61 14.34 0.18 8.88
CA VAL A 61 13.38 0.91 8.05
C VAL A 61 12.06 0.16 8.00
N PHE A 62 10.97 0.87 8.29
CA PHE A 62 9.60 0.36 8.25
C PHE A 62 8.85 1.01 7.09
N ILE A 63 8.61 0.27 6.02
CA ILE A 63 7.90 0.77 4.84
C ILE A 63 6.42 0.96 5.17
N LYS A 64 5.86 2.11 4.79
CA LYS A 64 4.45 2.48 4.99
C LYS A 64 3.63 2.32 3.71
N GLY A 65 4.20 2.62 2.57
CA GLY A 65 3.54 2.53 1.27
C GLY A 65 4.20 3.42 0.22
N ARG A 66 3.54 3.56 -0.92
CA ARG A 66 3.98 4.43 -2.01
C ARG A 66 3.49 5.86 -1.82
N SER A 67 4.36 6.83 -2.02
CA SER A 67 4.01 8.26 -1.94
C SER A 67 2.86 8.61 -2.90
N LYS A 68 2.85 8.04 -4.12
CA LYS A 68 1.80 8.25 -5.13
C LYS A 68 0.45 7.60 -4.80
N ASN A 69 0.42 6.65 -3.86
CA ASN A 69 -0.78 5.94 -3.45
C ASN A 69 -1.36 6.47 -2.14
N MET A 70 -0.60 7.30 -1.43
CA MET A 70 -1.06 7.90 -0.18
C MET A 70 -2.34 8.69 -0.40
N LEU A 71 -3.32 8.47 0.48
CA LEU A 71 -4.61 9.16 0.48
C LEU A 71 -4.62 10.20 1.59
N LEU A 72 -5.38 11.26 1.37
CA LEU A 72 -5.57 12.30 2.38
C LEU A 72 -6.92 12.11 3.06
N GLY A 73 -6.89 11.84 4.36
CA GLY A 73 -8.10 11.73 5.17
C GLY A 73 -8.80 13.09 5.38
N ALA A 74 -10.08 13.05 5.75
CA ALA A 74 -10.92 14.23 5.95
C ALA A 74 -10.32 15.28 6.91
N ASN A 75 -9.53 14.83 7.89
CA ASN A 75 -8.88 15.70 8.87
C ASN A 75 -7.39 15.99 8.53
N GLY A 76 -6.98 15.75 7.29
CA GLY A 76 -5.61 15.98 6.84
C GLY A 76 -4.58 14.91 7.24
N GLN A 77 -5.02 13.76 7.78
CA GLN A 77 -4.12 12.66 8.08
C GLN A 77 -3.72 11.91 6.79
N ASN A 78 -2.47 11.51 6.72
CA ASN A 78 -1.99 10.61 5.68
C ASN A 78 -2.51 9.19 5.93
N ILE A 79 -3.14 8.61 4.93
CA ILE A 79 -3.61 7.23 4.93
C ILE A 79 -2.77 6.45 3.92
N TYR A 80 -2.24 5.33 4.35
CA TYR A 80 -1.42 4.43 3.53
C TYR A 80 -2.26 3.20 3.17
N PRO A 81 -2.82 3.13 1.95
CA PRO A 81 -3.69 2.02 1.55
C PRO A 81 -3.04 0.66 1.71
N GLU A 82 -1.74 0.58 1.43
CA GLU A 82 -0.97 -0.67 1.52
C GLU A 82 -0.97 -1.24 2.94
N GLU A 83 -0.91 -0.41 3.98
CA GLU A 83 -0.99 -0.88 5.37
C GLU A 83 -2.36 -1.47 5.73
N ILE A 84 -3.43 -0.95 5.12
CA ILE A 84 -4.79 -1.46 5.32
C ILE A 84 -4.95 -2.77 4.54
N GLU A 85 -4.48 -2.81 3.30
CA GLU A 85 -4.54 -3.97 2.41
C GLU A 85 -3.72 -5.16 2.94
N ASP A 86 -2.56 -4.91 3.54
CA ASP A 86 -1.76 -5.95 4.18
C ASP A 86 -2.55 -6.68 5.28
N LYS A 87 -3.27 -5.93 6.12
CA LYS A 87 -4.16 -6.48 7.13
C LYS A 87 -5.37 -7.18 6.52
N LEU A 88 -5.97 -6.57 5.49
CA LEU A 88 -7.14 -7.10 4.80
C LEU A 88 -6.82 -8.41 4.08
N ASN A 89 -5.68 -8.49 3.40
CA ASN A 89 -5.21 -9.69 2.70
C ASN A 89 -4.85 -10.84 3.65
N SER A 90 -4.70 -10.59 4.95
CA SER A 90 -4.49 -11.63 5.97
C SER A 90 -5.79 -12.21 6.52
N LEU A 91 -6.95 -11.68 6.14
CA LEU A 91 -8.26 -12.15 6.61
C LEU A 91 -8.76 -13.38 5.84
N PRO A 92 -9.64 -14.20 6.43
CA PRO A 92 -10.15 -15.40 5.79
C PRO A 92 -10.77 -15.16 4.41
N TYR A 93 -10.45 -16.03 3.45
CA TYR A 93 -10.96 -16.00 2.08
C TYR A 93 -10.67 -14.73 1.28
N VAL A 94 -9.70 -13.92 1.69
CA VAL A 94 -9.22 -12.76 0.92
C VAL A 94 -7.93 -13.14 0.20
N VAL A 95 -7.91 -13.06 -1.13
CA VAL A 95 -6.71 -13.29 -1.95
C VAL A 95 -5.95 -12.00 -2.18
N GLU A 96 -6.67 -10.97 -2.60
CA GLU A 96 -6.10 -9.66 -2.91
C GLU A 96 -7.12 -8.56 -2.62
N SER A 97 -6.62 -7.38 -2.32
CA SER A 97 -7.48 -6.22 -2.14
C SER A 97 -6.84 -4.92 -2.61
N VAL A 98 -7.68 -3.94 -2.89
CA VAL A 98 -7.30 -2.56 -3.19
C VAL A 98 -8.18 -1.63 -2.37
N VAL A 99 -7.57 -0.78 -1.55
CA VAL A 99 -8.31 0.27 -0.83
C VAL A 99 -8.37 1.51 -1.69
N VAL A 100 -9.58 1.99 -1.92
CA VAL A 100 -9.87 3.18 -2.71
C VAL A 100 -10.59 4.22 -1.85
N GLN A 101 -10.43 5.49 -2.21
CA GLN A 101 -11.13 6.60 -1.56
C GLN A 101 -12.18 7.16 -2.52
N ARG A 102 -13.43 7.26 -2.03
CA ARG A 102 -14.52 7.93 -2.73
C ARG A 102 -15.11 9.01 -1.82
N GLY A 103 -14.87 10.26 -2.20
CA GLY A 103 -15.09 11.39 -1.29
C GLY A 103 -14.17 11.27 -0.06
N GLU A 104 -14.76 11.32 1.13
CA GLU A 104 -14.02 11.20 2.40
C GLU A 104 -14.00 9.77 2.95
N LYS A 105 -14.54 8.78 2.23
CA LYS A 105 -14.73 7.41 2.70
C LYS A 105 -13.81 6.44 2.00
N LEU A 106 -13.33 5.44 2.75
CA LEU A 106 -12.53 4.34 2.22
C LEU A 106 -13.40 3.12 1.93
N TYR A 107 -13.14 2.48 0.81
CA TYR A 107 -13.76 1.23 0.37
C TYR A 107 -12.67 0.21 0.09
N GLY A 108 -12.93 -1.05 0.46
CA GLY A 108 -12.07 -2.17 0.10
C GLY A 108 -12.65 -2.90 -1.11
N LEU A 109 -11.96 -2.85 -2.24
CA LEU A 109 -12.23 -3.77 -3.35
C LEU A 109 -11.55 -5.08 -2.99
N VAL A 110 -12.28 -6.18 -2.93
CA VAL A 110 -11.77 -7.47 -2.46
C VAL A 110 -11.98 -8.53 -3.54
N PHE A 111 -10.92 -9.23 -3.89
CA PHE A 111 -10.99 -10.47 -4.66
C PHE A 111 -10.93 -11.65 -3.69
N PRO A 112 -12.06 -12.36 -3.49
CA PRO A 112 -12.12 -13.51 -2.60
C PRO A 112 -11.51 -14.76 -3.23
N ASP A 113 -11.17 -15.74 -2.40
CA ASP A 113 -10.80 -17.09 -2.86
C ASP A 113 -12.06 -17.87 -3.27
N TYR A 114 -12.52 -17.64 -4.49
CA TYR A 114 -13.72 -18.29 -5.01
C TYR A 114 -13.58 -19.83 -5.10
N ASP A 115 -12.35 -20.35 -5.25
CA ASP A 115 -12.11 -21.78 -5.31
C ASP A 115 -12.33 -22.42 -3.92
N GLU A 116 -11.79 -21.83 -2.87
CA GLU A 116 -11.99 -22.31 -1.49
C GLU A 116 -13.43 -22.10 -1.02
N ILE A 117 -14.07 -21.00 -1.41
CA ILE A 117 -15.51 -20.72 -1.15
C ILE A 117 -16.38 -21.82 -1.77
N SER A 118 -16.10 -22.15 -3.05
CA SER A 118 -16.84 -23.22 -3.75
C SER A 118 -16.64 -24.60 -3.10
N LYS A 119 -15.41 -24.93 -2.73
CA LYS A 119 -15.10 -26.19 -2.00
C LYS A 119 -15.78 -26.28 -0.65
N ALA A 120 -15.93 -25.14 0.03
CA ALA A 120 -16.61 -25.06 1.32
C ALA A 120 -18.15 -25.12 1.17
N GLY A 121 -18.69 -25.07 -0.05
CA GLY A 121 -20.13 -25.04 -0.30
C GLY A 121 -20.81 -23.77 0.23
N MET A 122 -20.08 -22.67 0.33
CA MET A 122 -20.55 -21.41 0.89
C MET A 122 -21.49 -20.72 -0.09
N SER A 123 -22.64 -20.25 0.39
CA SER A 123 -23.57 -19.44 -0.42
C SER A 123 -23.08 -17.99 -0.55
N ASP A 124 -23.66 -17.26 -1.49
CA ASP A 124 -23.37 -15.81 -1.64
C ASP A 124 -23.75 -15.02 -0.36
N GLU A 125 -24.79 -15.46 0.35
CA GLU A 125 -25.23 -14.85 1.61
C GLU A 125 -24.19 -15.09 2.73
N ASP A 126 -23.66 -16.32 2.84
CA ASP A 126 -22.61 -16.67 3.79
C ASP A 126 -21.33 -15.89 3.50
N LEU A 127 -20.96 -15.78 2.21
CA LEU A 127 -19.80 -14.99 1.79
C LEU A 127 -19.95 -13.51 2.16
N ASN A 128 -21.10 -12.90 1.90
CA ASN A 128 -21.35 -11.52 2.25
C ASN A 128 -21.30 -11.29 3.76
N LYS A 129 -21.82 -12.22 4.55
CA LYS A 129 -21.75 -12.17 6.01
C LYS A 129 -20.30 -12.26 6.50
N LEU A 130 -19.54 -13.22 5.97
CA LEU A 130 -18.11 -13.38 6.30
C LEU A 130 -17.31 -12.11 5.96
N MET A 131 -17.56 -11.51 4.80
CA MET A 131 -16.85 -10.29 4.39
C MET A 131 -17.22 -9.08 5.28
N GLU A 132 -18.45 -9.02 5.79
CA GLU A 132 -18.84 -8.01 6.79
C GLU A 132 -18.15 -8.26 8.14
N GLU A 133 -18.00 -9.51 8.57
CA GLU A 133 -17.22 -9.86 9.76
C GLU A 133 -15.75 -9.50 9.58
N ASN A 134 -15.15 -9.80 8.42
CA ASN A 134 -13.79 -9.40 8.05
C ASN A 134 -13.63 -7.87 8.10
N ARG A 135 -14.58 -7.11 7.56
CA ARG A 135 -14.55 -5.63 7.61
C ARG A 135 -14.56 -5.11 9.05
N GLN A 136 -15.40 -5.69 9.89
CA GLN A 136 -15.46 -5.32 11.31
C GLN A 136 -14.14 -5.64 12.02
N GLN A 137 -13.56 -6.80 11.76
CA GLN A 137 -12.26 -7.19 12.30
C GLN A 137 -11.14 -6.25 11.82
N LEU A 138 -11.08 -5.92 10.53
CA LEU A 138 -10.16 -4.94 9.99
C LEU A 138 -10.27 -3.60 10.72
N ASN A 139 -11.50 -3.12 10.89
CA ASN A 139 -11.78 -1.83 11.51
C ASN A 139 -11.47 -1.76 13.03
N GLN A 140 -11.18 -2.90 13.67
CA GLN A 140 -10.68 -2.93 15.05
C GLN A 140 -9.16 -2.73 15.14
N VAL A 141 -8.43 -3.04 14.06
CA VAL A 141 -6.95 -3.02 14.07
C VAL A 141 -6.35 -1.87 13.25
N VAL A 142 -7.16 -1.13 12.52
CA VAL A 142 -6.74 0.09 11.81
C VAL A 142 -7.07 1.35 12.62
N PRO A 143 -6.33 2.45 12.42
CA PRO A 143 -6.66 3.74 13.04
C PRO A 143 -8.08 4.21 12.68
N PRO A 144 -8.75 4.98 13.54
CA PRO A 144 -10.11 5.45 13.30
C PRO A 144 -10.32 6.19 11.97
N TYR A 145 -9.31 6.95 11.52
CA TYR A 145 -9.33 7.69 10.26
C TYR A 145 -9.07 6.82 9.01
N SER A 146 -8.66 5.56 9.21
CA SER A 146 -8.39 4.58 8.15
C SER A 146 -9.47 3.50 8.06
N LYS A 147 -10.60 3.66 8.75
CA LYS A 147 -11.69 2.68 8.72
C LYS A 147 -12.34 2.59 7.36
N VAL A 148 -12.56 1.36 6.92
CA VAL A 148 -13.22 1.02 5.65
C VAL A 148 -14.72 0.88 5.89
N VAL A 149 -15.52 1.61 5.09
CA VAL A 149 -16.99 1.64 5.28
C VAL A 149 -17.69 0.43 4.69
N ALA A 150 -17.16 -0.12 3.59
CA ALA A 150 -17.72 -1.32 2.94
C ALA A 150 -16.65 -2.06 2.15
N PHE A 151 -16.86 -3.37 1.96
CA PHE A 151 -16.15 -4.16 0.95
C PHE A 151 -17.02 -4.32 -0.29
N GLU A 152 -16.38 -4.23 -1.46
CA GLU A 152 -16.97 -4.53 -2.76
C GLU A 152 -16.26 -5.74 -3.34
N LEU A 153 -16.99 -6.82 -3.55
CA LEU A 153 -16.42 -8.06 -4.05
C LEU A 153 -16.22 -7.98 -5.57
N VAL A 154 -15.01 -8.22 -6.03
CA VAL A 154 -14.69 -8.30 -7.45
C VAL A 154 -14.66 -9.75 -7.89
N LYS A 155 -15.12 -10.03 -9.12
CA LYS A 155 -15.24 -11.39 -9.66
C LYS A 155 -13.99 -11.86 -10.40
N GLU A 156 -13.11 -10.94 -10.74
CA GLU A 156 -11.89 -11.20 -11.50
C GLU A 156 -10.68 -10.66 -10.73
N GLU A 157 -9.55 -11.29 -10.91
CA GLU A 157 -8.29 -10.80 -10.34
C GLU A 157 -7.98 -9.37 -10.81
N PHE A 158 -7.32 -8.61 -9.94
CA PHE A 158 -6.89 -7.27 -10.30
C PHE A 158 -5.84 -7.30 -11.43
N GLU A 159 -5.96 -6.37 -12.36
CA GLU A 159 -4.95 -6.14 -13.39
C GLU A 159 -3.58 -5.82 -12.79
N LYS A 160 -2.56 -6.53 -13.22
CA LYS A 160 -1.20 -6.42 -12.69
C LYS A 160 -0.20 -5.94 -13.73
N THR A 161 0.84 -5.28 -13.24
CA THR A 161 2.05 -4.98 -14.02
C THR A 161 2.86 -6.28 -14.25
N PRO A 162 3.86 -6.28 -15.17
CA PRO A 162 4.78 -7.42 -15.32
C PRO A 162 5.53 -7.78 -14.02
N LYS A 163 5.65 -6.85 -13.07
CA LYS A 163 6.23 -7.07 -11.73
C LYS A 163 5.21 -7.59 -10.70
N LYS A 164 4.01 -8.01 -11.16
CA LYS A 164 2.90 -8.51 -10.33
C LYS A 164 2.31 -7.48 -9.34
N SER A 165 2.59 -6.20 -9.50
CA SER A 165 1.94 -5.15 -8.71
C SER A 165 0.61 -4.75 -9.33
N ILE A 166 -0.44 -4.57 -8.51
CA ILE A 166 -1.78 -4.17 -8.98
C ILE A 166 -1.72 -2.77 -9.62
N LYS A 167 -2.34 -2.62 -10.78
CA LYS A 167 -2.48 -1.35 -11.49
C LYS A 167 -3.56 -0.47 -10.84
N ARG A 168 -3.25 0.09 -9.67
CA ARG A 168 -4.21 0.85 -8.83
C ARG A 168 -4.95 1.96 -9.58
N PHE A 169 -4.33 2.58 -10.57
CA PHE A 169 -4.93 3.67 -11.36
C PHE A 169 -6.18 3.23 -12.13
N MET A 170 -6.41 1.94 -12.30
CA MET A 170 -7.61 1.37 -12.93
C MET A 170 -8.80 1.27 -11.96
N TYR A 171 -8.56 1.42 -10.66
CA TYR A 171 -9.55 1.25 -9.60
C TYR A 171 -9.73 2.57 -8.84
N LYS A 172 -10.98 3.07 -8.73
CA LYS A 172 -11.32 4.34 -8.07
C LYS A 172 -12.62 4.20 -7.27
#